data_86a230ae61e7171ff1572e23e4f1dbe6
#
_entry.id   86a230ae61e7171ff1572e23e4f1dbe6
#
_cell.length_a   1.000
_cell.length_b   1.000
_cell.length_c   1.000
_cell.angle_alpha   90.00
_cell.angle_beta   90.00
_cell.angle_gamma   90.00
#
_symmetry.space_group_name_H-M   'P 1'
#
loop_
_entity.id
_entity.type
_entity.pdbx_description
1 polymer ?
#
loop_
_entity_poly.entity_id
_entity_poly.type
_entity_poly.pdbx_seq_one_letter_code
_entity_poly.pdbx_strand_id
1 'polypeptide(L)'
;MKQSDLADVCRIASLCHPDFPEEDAVLEEKFNLSPSSCFVFSDGNPASGNISDKSSVSGTSTIYGYCLAHPFKVNSIPALDRLLHKLPEKCDTLYIHDLALLPEAQGGVNGKKAVELLFNVAKRKKLETLSLVAVHGSQPFWQKNGFKQVEVSEILKQKLLTYSEDARYMVHRR
;
A
#
# COMPACT_ATOMS: atom_id res chain seq x y z
N MET A 1 10.51 5.75 1.05
CA MET A 1 10.82 5.08 -0.25
C MET A 1 11.59 6.05 -1.13
N LYS A 2 12.56 5.57 -1.87
CA LYS A 2 13.41 6.30 -2.83
C LYS A 2 13.33 5.59 -4.18
N GLN A 3 13.77 6.26 -5.26
CA GLN A 3 13.84 5.64 -6.59
C GLN A 3 14.69 4.36 -6.60
N SER A 4 15.79 4.35 -5.84
CA SER A 4 16.67 3.17 -5.70
C SER A 4 15.99 1.95 -5.07
N ASP A 5 14.86 2.12 -4.41
CA ASP A 5 14.14 1.03 -3.74
C ASP A 5 13.20 0.28 -4.70
N LEU A 6 12.91 0.86 -5.88
CA LEU A 6 11.89 0.33 -6.80
C LEU A 6 12.20 -1.09 -7.31
N ALA A 7 13.45 -1.41 -7.56
CA ALA A 7 13.82 -2.76 -7.98
C ALA A 7 13.42 -3.81 -6.92
N ASP A 8 13.62 -3.51 -5.63
CA ASP A 8 13.17 -4.37 -4.54
C ASP A 8 11.64 -4.38 -4.40
N VAL A 9 10.97 -3.23 -4.62
CA VAL A 9 9.50 -3.15 -4.62
C VAL A 9 8.91 -4.06 -5.69
N CYS A 10 9.38 -3.98 -6.94
CA CYS A 10 8.92 -4.84 -8.05
C CYS A 10 9.17 -6.32 -7.77
N ARG A 11 10.36 -6.65 -7.24
CA ARG A 11 10.68 -8.03 -6.81
C ARG A 11 9.72 -8.54 -5.73
N ILE A 12 9.45 -7.74 -4.70
CA ILE A 12 8.55 -8.13 -3.60
C ILE A 12 7.11 -8.23 -4.11
N ALA A 13 6.66 -7.32 -4.98
CA ALA A 13 5.34 -7.38 -5.62
C ALA A 13 5.14 -8.70 -6.35
N SER A 14 6.06 -9.09 -7.21
CA SER A 14 6.01 -10.36 -7.96
C SER A 14 5.97 -11.59 -7.06
N LEU A 15 6.64 -11.54 -5.89
CA LEU A 15 6.65 -12.64 -4.91
C LEU A 15 5.35 -12.72 -4.09
N CYS A 16 4.81 -11.57 -3.71
CA CYS A 16 3.64 -11.49 -2.81
C CYS A 16 2.30 -11.55 -3.56
N HIS A 17 2.28 -11.12 -4.83
CA HIS A 17 1.06 -11.00 -5.64
C HIS A 17 1.16 -11.70 -6.99
N PRO A 18 1.51 -13.01 -7.04
CA PRO A 18 1.68 -13.74 -8.30
C PRO A 18 0.40 -13.79 -9.14
N ASP A 19 -0.78 -13.72 -8.49
CA ASP A 19 -2.08 -13.76 -9.17
C ASP A 19 -2.57 -12.38 -9.64
N PHE A 20 -1.89 -11.30 -9.24
CA PHE A 20 -2.22 -9.91 -9.60
C PHE A 20 -0.95 -9.18 -10.09
N PRO A 21 -0.30 -9.68 -11.12
CA PRO A 21 0.91 -9.03 -11.61
C PRO A 21 0.58 -7.62 -12.13
N GLU A 22 1.40 -6.68 -11.74
CA GLU A 22 1.42 -5.34 -12.32
C GLU A 22 2.79 -5.10 -12.94
N GLU A 23 2.80 -4.43 -14.09
CA GLU A 23 4.04 -4.03 -14.75
C GLU A 23 4.86 -3.09 -13.86
N ASP A 24 6.18 -3.25 -13.87
CA ASP A 24 7.11 -2.40 -13.10
C ASP A 24 6.85 -0.90 -13.31
N ALA A 25 6.52 -0.52 -14.56
CA ALA A 25 6.19 0.87 -14.92
C ALA A 25 4.93 1.39 -14.19
N VAL A 26 3.99 0.51 -13.87
CA VAL A 26 2.77 0.88 -13.12
C VAL A 26 3.11 1.15 -11.66
N LEU A 27 3.91 0.29 -11.02
CA LEU A 27 4.38 0.48 -9.66
C LEU A 27 5.26 1.74 -9.52
N GLU A 28 6.17 1.95 -10.47
CA GLU A 28 7.01 3.15 -10.55
C GLU A 28 6.17 4.41 -10.69
N GLU A 29 5.14 4.42 -11.54
CA GLU A 29 4.24 5.57 -11.68
C GLU A 29 3.53 5.89 -10.38
N LYS A 30 2.98 4.89 -9.67
CA LYS A 30 2.30 5.12 -8.37
C LYS A 30 3.24 5.79 -7.38
N PHE A 31 4.50 5.35 -7.32
CA PHE A 31 5.52 6.01 -6.51
C PHE A 31 5.75 7.46 -6.99
N ASN A 32 6.00 7.68 -8.28
CA ASN A 32 6.33 8.99 -8.83
C ASN A 32 5.19 10.01 -8.67
N LEU A 33 3.93 9.56 -8.74
CA LEU A 33 2.76 10.43 -8.51
C LEU A 33 2.61 10.87 -7.04
N SER A 34 3.09 10.10 -6.08
CA SER A 34 2.94 10.44 -4.65
C SER A 34 4.07 9.88 -3.77
N PRO A 35 5.35 10.28 -3.98
CA PRO A 35 6.49 9.71 -3.26
C PRO A 35 6.36 9.83 -1.73
N SER A 36 5.78 10.94 -1.26
CA SER A 36 5.57 11.20 0.17
C SER A 36 4.51 10.32 0.83
N SER A 37 3.79 9.51 0.05
CA SER A 37 2.79 8.54 0.54
C SER A 37 3.30 7.10 0.53
N CYS A 38 4.48 6.87 -0.04
CA CYS A 38 5.06 5.56 -0.23
C CYS A 38 6.23 5.33 0.73
N PHE A 39 6.38 4.11 1.25
CA PHE A 39 7.45 3.75 2.17
C PHE A 39 7.87 2.30 1.99
N VAL A 40 9.05 1.95 2.48
CA VAL A 40 9.59 0.59 2.54
C VAL A 40 9.84 0.18 3.98
N PHE A 41 9.86 -1.12 4.23
CA PHE A 41 10.34 -1.73 5.46
C PHE A 41 11.69 -2.37 5.19
N SER A 42 12.68 -2.03 6.01
CA SER A 42 14.05 -2.53 5.85
C SER A 42 14.78 -2.66 7.19
N ASP A 43 15.78 -3.52 7.25
CA ASP A 43 16.54 -3.80 8.47
C ASP A 43 17.38 -2.61 8.96
N GLY A 44 17.62 -1.61 8.14
CA GLY A 44 18.44 -0.44 8.48
C GLY A 44 17.63 0.83 8.80
N ASN A 45 16.31 0.78 8.91
CA ASN A 45 15.49 1.98 9.05
C ASN A 45 15.20 2.30 10.53
N PRO A 46 15.55 3.51 11.05
CA PRO A 46 15.36 3.90 12.45
C PRO A 46 13.89 4.02 12.90
N ALA A 47 12.91 3.67 12.06
CA ALA A 47 11.52 3.50 12.48
C ALA A 47 11.31 2.24 13.36
N SER A 48 12.29 1.34 13.45
CA SER A 48 12.32 0.23 14.39
C SER A 48 13.07 0.69 15.64
N GLY A 49 12.33 1.17 16.65
CA GLY A 49 12.91 1.60 17.93
C GLY A 49 13.49 0.42 18.72
N ASN A 50 14.71 0.02 18.40
CA ASN A 50 15.61 -0.67 19.30
C ASN A 50 17.04 -0.21 19.00
N ILE A 51 17.52 0.65 19.89
CA ILE A 51 18.92 1.06 19.97
C ILE A 51 19.65 -0.04 20.71
N SER A 52 20.38 -0.87 20.02
CA SER A 52 21.63 -1.51 20.47
C SER A 52 22.12 -2.51 19.40
N ASP A 53 22.93 -2.06 18.51
CA ASP A 53 24.29 -2.55 18.27
C ASP A 53 24.95 -1.68 17.18
N LYS A 54 25.93 -0.90 17.62
CA LYS A 54 26.88 -0.27 16.75
C LYS A 54 27.96 -1.29 16.42
N SER A 55 27.75 -2.08 15.39
CA SER A 55 28.86 -2.68 14.67
C SER A 55 28.64 -2.48 13.18
N SER A 56 29.27 -1.46 12.69
CA SER A 56 29.40 -1.06 11.32
C SER A 56 29.91 -2.19 10.44
N VAL A 57 29.09 -2.63 9.52
CA VAL A 57 29.56 -3.10 8.21
C VAL A 57 28.68 -2.39 7.18
N SER A 58 29.30 -1.82 6.16
CA SER A 58 28.69 -1.27 4.95
C SER A 58 27.80 -2.33 4.29
N GLY A 59 26.59 -2.49 4.81
CA GLY A 59 25.60 -3.43 4.35
C GLY A 59 24.44 -2.68 3.70
N THR A 60 24.14 -2.99 2.47
CA THR A 60 22.91 -2.63 1.81
C THR A 60 21.75 -3.08 2.69
N SER A 61 20.94 -2.12 3.15
CA SER A 61 19.72 -2.38 3.94
C SER A 61 18.78 -3.27 3.14
N THR A 62 18.44 -4.45 3.66
CA THR A 62 17.53 -5.39 2.97
C THR A 62 16.09 -4.90 3.13
N ILE A 63 15.41 -4.70 2.01
CA ILE A 63 13.98 -4.36 1.99
C ILE A 63 13.18 -5.65 2.04
N TYR A 64 12.25 -5.73 3.00
CA TYR A 64 11.37 -6.88 3.20
C TYR A 64 9.87 -6.55 3.07
N GLY A 65 9.54 -5.32 2.73
CA GLY A 65 8.16 -4.92 2.49
C GLY A 65 8.04 -3.48 1.99
N TYR A 66 6.90 -3.14 1.47
CA TYR A 66 6.61 -1.80 0.96
C TYR A 66 5.14 -1.46 1.07
N CYS A 67 4.84 -0.17 0.93
CA CYS A 67 3.52 0.35 0.69
C CYS A 67 3.55 1.41 -0.40
N LEU A 68 2.65 1.28 -1.37
CA LEU A 68 2.32 2.28 -2.38
C LEU A 68 0.95 2.86 -2.06
N ALA A 69 0.87 4.17 -1.88
CA ALA A 69 -0.39 4.87 -1.64
C ALA A 69 -0.37 6.24 -2.31
N HIS A 70 -1.53 6.73 -2.68
CA HIS A 70 -1.67 8.04 -3.31
C HIS A 70 -3.02 8.69 -2.99
N PRO A 71 -3.14 10.02 -3.03
CA PRO A 71 -4.42 10.69 -2.95
C PRO A 71 -5.34 10.25 -4.10
N PHE A 72 -6.61 10.03 -3.80
CA PHE A 72 -7.60 9.61 -4.79
C PHE A 72 -9.02 10.06 -4.39
N LYS A 73 -10.05 9.57 -5.11
CA LYS A 73 -11.46 9.83 -4.80
C LYS A 73 -12.09 8.63 -4.11
N VAL A 74 -12.84 8.86 -3.03
CA VAL A 74 -13.69 7.84 -2.41
C VAL A 74 -14.68 7.30 -3.45
N ASN A 75 -15.02 6.03 -3.32
CA ASN A 75 -15.87 5.31 -4.28
C ASN A 75 -15.34 5.31 -5.72
N SER A 76 -14.03 5.42 -5.84
CA SER A 76 -13.32 5.24 -7.10
C SER A 76 -12.17 4.27 -6.90
N ILE A 77 -12.00 3.35 -7.83
CA ILE A 77 -10.96 2.30 -7.79
C ILE A 77 -10.12 2.50 -9.05
N PRO A 78 -8.79 2.64 -8.94
CA PRO A 78 -7.89 2.54 -10.09
C PRO A 78 -8.12 1.21 -10.82
N ALA A 79 -7.87 1.14 -12.10
CA ALA A 79 -7.86 -0.15 -12.77
C ALA A 79 -6.57 -0.89 -12.42
N LEU A 80 -6.66 -2.21 -12.23
CA LEU A 80 -5.51 -3.06 -12.01
C LEU A 80 -4.59 -2.98 -13.25
N ASP A 81 -3.29 -2.96 -13.00
CA ASP A 81 -2.25 -2.90 -14.04
C ASP A 81 -2.49 -1.79 -15.09
N ARG A 82 -2.84 -0.58 -14.63
CA ARG A 82 -3.05 0.58 -15.50
C ARG A 82 -2.37 1.83 -14.94
N LEU A 83 -1.76 2.58 -15.85
CA LEU A 83 -1.24 3.90 -15.53
C LEU A 83 -2.38 4.87 -15.21
N LEU A 84 -2.16 5.72 -14.22
CA LEU A 84 -3.08 6.81 -13.85
C LEU A 84 -2.81 8.08 -14.65
N HIS A 85 -1.57 8.24 -15.14
CA HIS A 85 -1.00 9.43 -15.77
C HIS A 85 -0.99 10.67 -14.88
N LYS A 86 -2.02 10.88 -14.08
CA LYS A 86 -2.11 11.98 -13.10
C LYS A 86 -3.08 11.66 -11.97
N LEU A 87 -2.88 12.26 -10.83
CA LEU A 87 -3.84 12.21 -9.73
C LEU A 87 -5.08 13.05 -10.04
N PRO A 88 -6.26 12.70 -9.49
CA PRO A 88 -7.44 13.57 -9.59
C PRO A 88 -7.18 14.94 -8.99
N GLU A 89 -7.78 16.00 -9.57
CA GLU A 89 -7.64 17.37 -9.06
C GLU A 89 -8.17 17.53 -7.64
N LYS A 90 -9.27 16.84 -7.32
CA LYS A 90 -9.86 16.80 -5.98
C LYS A 90 -9.77 15.39 -5.44
N CYS A 91 -9.05 15.25 -4.34
CA CYS A 91 -8.87 13.99 -3.63
C CYS A 91 -9.45 14.12 -2.22
N ASP A 92 -10.15 13.09 -1.77
CA ASP A 92 -10.80 13.04 -0.46
C ASP A 92 -10.44 11.75 0.32
N THR A 93 -9.62 10.88 -0.28
CA THR A 93 -9.08 9.68 0.36
C THR A 93 -7.59 9.49 0.07
N LEU A 94 -6.87 8.88 1.00
CA LEU A 94 -5.60 8.21 0.72
C LEU A 94 -5.93 6.79 0.25
N TYR A 95 -5.74 6.52 -1.04
CA TYR A 95 -5.93 5.19 -1.59
C TYR A 95 -4.66 4.36 -1.37
N ILE A 96 -4.79 3.24 -0.67
CA ILE A 96 -3.73 2.26 -0.49
C ILE A 96 -3.76 1.36 -1.70
N HIS A 97 -2.80 1.60 -2.61
CA HIS A 97 -2.72 0.86 -3.86
C HIS A 97 -2.22 -0.55 -3.62
N ASP A 98 -1.13 -0.66 -2.86
CA ASP A 98 -0.54 -1.93 -2.49
C ASP A 98 0.20 -1.86 -1.15
N LEU A 99 0.14 -2.94 -0.39
CA LEU A 99 0.89 -3.17 0.84
C LEU A 99 1.35 -4.63 0.87
N ALA A 100 2.63 -4.84 0.67
CA ALA A 100 3.23 -6.16 0.69
C ALA A 100 4.34 -6.29 1.73
N LEU A 101 4.37 -7.43 2.39
CA LEU A 101 5.43 -7.88 3.29
C LEU A 101 5.84 -9.29 2.87
N LEU A 102 7.14 -9.55 2.79
CA LEU A 102 7.63 -10.91 2.56
C LEU A 102 7.12 -11.85 3.67
N PRO A 103 6.91 -13.14 3.38
CA PRO A 103 6.32 -14.09 4.34
C PRO A 103 6.97 -14.08 5.72
N GLU A 104 8.30 -13.97 5.78
CA GLU A 104 9.08 -13.91 7.03
C GLU A 104 8.84 -12.64 7.85
N ALA A 105 8.33 -11.59 7.23
CA ALA A 105 8.00 -10.31 7.88
C ALA A 105 6.51 -10.17 8.22
N GLN A 106 5.68 -11.15 7.83
CA GLN A 106 4.25 -11.18 8.12
C GLN A 106 3.97 -11.66 9.55
N GLY A 107 2.72 -11.53 9.98
CA GLY A 107 2.25 -12.05 11.28
C GLY A 107 2.71 -11.30 12.54
N GLY A 108 3.64 -10.35 12.40
CA GLY A 108 4.16 -9.55 13.51
C GLY A 108 3.56 -8.15 13.60
N VAL A 109 4.35 -7.22 14.13
CA VAL A 109 3.96 -5.81 14.32
C VAL A 109 4.01 -4.98 13.02
N ASN A 110 4.62 -5.50 11.96
CA ASN A 110 4.89 -4.73 10.74
C ASN A 110 3.61 -4.27 10.04
N GLY A 111 2.62 -5.14 9.91
CA GLY A 111 1.32 -4.77 9.34
C GLY A 111 0.63 -3.65 10.11
N LYS A 112 0.64 -3.70 11.45
CA LYS A 112 0.09 -2.63 12.29
C LYS A 112 0.87 -1.33 12.13
N LYS A 113 2.20 -1.39 12.12
CA LYS A 113 3.06 -0.24 11.83
C LYS A 113 2.77 0.38 10.46
N ALA A 114 2.54 -0.46 9.44
CA ALA A 114 2.16 0.02 8.11
C ALA A 114 0.88 0.88 8.17
N VAL A 115 -0.14 0.38 8.86
CA VAL A 115 -1.42 1.09 8.99
C VAL A 115 -1.26 2.38 9.79
N GLU A 116 -0.48 2.39 10.87
CA GLU A 116 -0.15 3.60 11.63
C GLU A 116 0.57 4.65 10.77
N LEU A 117 1.52 4.22 9.93
CA LEU A 117 2.21 5.11 8.98
C LEU A 117 1.23 5.70 7.97
N LEU A 118 0.31 4.89 7.43
CA LEU A 118 -0.72 5.35 6.49
C LEU A 118 -1.65 6.38 7.11
N PHE A 119 -2.06 6.20 8.38
CA PHE A 119 -2.82 7.22 9.10
C PHE A 119 -2.06 8.53 9.26
N ASN A 120 -0.75 8.46 9.54
CA ASN A 120 0.10 9.63 9.64
C ASN A 120 0.27 10.32 8.28
N VAL A 121 0.38 9.57 7.18
CA VAL A 121 0.42 10.12 5.81
C VAL A 121 -0.90 10.84 5.50
N ALA A 122 -2.04 10.20 5.73
CA ALA A 122 -3.36 10.79 5.50
C ALA A 122 -3.54 12.10 6.31
N LYS A 123 -3.12 12.10 7.59
CA LYS A 123 -3.16 13.30 8.44
C LYS A 123 -2.33 14.44 7.86
N ARG A 124 -1.08 14.18 7.43
CA ARG A 124 -0.21 15.21 6.82
C ARG A 124 -0.82 15.77 5.53
N LYS A 125 -1.51 14.93 4.75
CA LYS A 125 -2.18 15.33 3.51
C LYS A 125 -3.57 15.92 3.71
N LYS A 126 -4.05 16.03 4.97
CA LYS A 126 -5.40 16.51 5.33
C LYS A 126 -6.52 15.67 4.68
N LEU A 127 -6.28 14.37 4.51
CA LEU A 127 -7.26 13.41 4.02
C LEU A 127 -7.87 12.68 5.22
N GLU A 128 -9.20 12.73 5.35
CA GLU A 128 -9.93 12.13 6.47
C GLU A 128 -10.30 10.66 6.21
N THR A 129 -10.16 10.23 4.98
CA THR A 129 -10.54 8.89 4.55
C THR A 129 -9.32 8.13 4.04
N LEU A 130 -9.26 6.85 4.34
CA LEU A 130 -8.38 5.89 3.68
C LEU A 130 -9.25 4.86 2.97
N SER A 131 -8.84 4.40 1.79
CA SER A 131 -9.57 3.40 1.02
C SER A 131 -8.63 2.43 0.31
N LEU A 132 -9.14 1.23 0.03
CA LEU A 132 -8.39 0.16 -0.63
C LEU A 132 -9.33 -0.87 -1.26
N VAL A 133 -8.75 -1.75 -2.08
CA VAL A 133 -9.37 -3.03 -2.45
C VAL A 133 -8.66 -4.14 -1.70
N ALA A 134 -9.38 -4.83 -0.83
CA ALA A 134 -8.86 -6.01 -0.14
C ALA A 134 -9.03 -7.24 -1.04
N VAL A 135 -7.97 -7.98 -1.25
CA VAL A 135 -7.88 -9.21 -2.04
C VAL A 135 -7.16 -10.31 -1.23
N HIS A 136 -7.08 -11.52 -1.75
CA HIS A 136 -6.35 -12.65 -1.13
C HIS A 136 -6.76 -12.91 0.33
N GLY A 137 -8.03 -12.76 0.67
CA GLY A 137 -8.48 -12.96 2.05
C GLY A 137 -7.93 -11.95 3.05
N SER A 138 -7.37 -10.81 2.61
CA SER A 138 -6.82 -9.77 3.49
C SER A 138 -7.88 -8.96 4.24
N GLN A 139 -9.16 -9.12 3.92
CA GLN A 139 -10.26 -8.40 4.57
C GLN A 139 -10.23 -8.46 6.11
N PRO A 140 -9.98 -9.61 6.78
CA PRO A 140 -9.92 -9.66 8.24
C PRO A 140 -8.80 -8.80 8.83
N PHE A 141 -7.66 -8.70 8.16
CA PHE A 141 -6.56 -7.81 8.56
C PHE A 141 -7.02 -6.34 8.53
N TRP A 142 -7.65 -5.92 7.45
CA TRP A 142 -8.12 -4.54 7.30
C TRP A 142 -9.25 -4.22 8.28
N GLN A 143 -10.16 -5.17 8.54
CA GLN A 143 -11.23 -5.02 9.54
C GLN A 143 -10.67 -4.82 10.96
N LYS A 144 -9.65 -5.59 11.36
CA LYS A 144 -8.97 -5.43 12.65
C LYS A 144 -8.31 -4.04 12.80
N ASN A 145 -7.98 -3.39 11.67
CA ASN A 145 -7.41 -2.06 11.62
C ASN A 145 -8.47 -0.96 11.38
N GLY A 146 -9.76 -1.27 11.58
CA GLY A 146 -10.85 -0.30 11.55
C GLY A 146 -11.43 0.02 10.18
N PHE A 147 -10.98 -0.66 9.11
CA PHE A 147 -11.58 -0.53 7.79
C PHE A 147 -12.91 -1.29 7.73
N LYS A 148 -13.88 -0.72 7.04
CA LYS A 148 -15.19 -1.32 6.84
C LYS A 148 -15.43 -1.52 5.35
N GLN A 149 -15.97 -2.66 4.99
CA GLN A 149 -16.51 -2.84 3.64
C GLN A 149 -17.67 -1.87 3.45
N VAL A 150 -17.73 -1.23 2.30
CA VAL A 150 -18.82 -0.33 1.94
C VAL A 150 -19.56 -0.83 0.70
N GLU A 151 -20.83 -0.55 0.65
CA GLU A 151 -21.60 -0.80 -0.57
C GLU A 151 -21.09 0.12 -1.69
N VAL A 152 -21.00 -0.47 -2.87
CA VAL A 152 -20.49 0.22 -4.06
C VAL A 152 -21.51 0.15 -5.18
N SER A 153 -21.44 1.10 -6.11
CA SER A 153 -22.31 1.10 -7.30
C SER A 153 -22.06 -0.15 -8.15
N GLU A 154 -23.02 -0.49 -9.02
CA GLU A 154 -22.89 -1.63 -9.91
C GLU A 154 -21.67 -1.54 -10.82
N ILE A 155 -21.33 -0.33 -11.31
CA ILE A 155 -20.11 -0.08 -12.09
C ILE A 155 -18.87 -0.43 -11.28
N LEU A 156 -18.83 -0.08 -9.99
CA LEU A 156 -17.71 -0.38 -9.12
C LEU A 156 -17.63 -1.89 -8.79
N LYS A 157 -18.76 -2.57 -8.65
CA LYS A 157 -18.79 -4.03 -8.48
C LYS A 157 -18.17 -4.74 -9.67
N GLN A 158 -18.55 -4.36 -10.89
CA GLN A 158 -17.95 -4.92 -12.11
C GLN A 158 -16.45 -4.70 -12.14
N LYS A 159 -15.98 -3.54 -11.67
CA LYS A 159 -14.56 -3.25 -11.58
C LYS A 159 -13.85 -4.08 -10.50
N LEU A 160 -14.49 -4.33 -9.35
CA LEU A 160 -13.94 -5.23 -8.32
C LEU A 160 -13.76 -6.65 -8.84
N LEU A 161 -14.68 -7.15 -9.67
CA LEU A 161 -14.56 -8.46 -10.29
C LEU A 161 -13.35 -8.63 -11.21
N THR A 162 -12.78 -7.51 -11.72
CA THR A 162 -11.52 -7.57 -12.48
C THR A 162 -10.31 -7.85 -11.59
N TYR A 163 -10.42 -7.65 -10.28
CA TYR A 163 -9.39 -8.01 -9.31
C TYR A 163 -9.53 -9.49 -8.92
N SER A 164 -10.64 -9.85 -8.28
CA SER A 164 -10.99 -11.23 -7.90
C SER A 164 -12.46 -11.31 -7.44
N GLU A 165 -13.00 -12.50 -7.34
CA GLU A 165 -14.37 -12.72 -6.82
C GLU A 165 -14.49 -12.32 -5.34
N ASP A 166 -13.42 -12.44 -4.57
CA ASP A 166 -13.36 -12.06 -3.15
C ASP A 166 -12.92 -10.62 -2.91
N ALA A 167 -12.66 -9.84 -3.96
CA ALA A 167 -12.26 -8.43 -3.84
C ALA A 167 -13.34 -7.59 -3.12
N ARG A 168 -12.92 -6.81 -2.14
CA ARG A 168 -13.82 -5.95 -1.34
C ARG A 168 -13.26 -4.54 -1.27
N TYR A 169 -14.08 -3.57 -1.66
CA TYR A 169 -13.73 -2.17 -1.43
C TYR A 169 -13.95 -1.83 0.04
N MET A 170 -12.91 -1.32 0.68
CA MET A 170 -12.93 -1.03 2.10
C MET A 170 -12.50 0.40 2.36
N VAL A 171 -13.12 1.00 3.38
CA VAL A 171 -12.93 2.41 3.74
C VAL A 171 -12.75 2.53 5.24
N HIS A 172 -11.79 3.35 5.67
CA HIS A 172 -11.65 3.86 7.03
C HIS A 172 -11.92 5.36 7.01
N ARG A 173 -12.84 5.82 7.86
CA ARG A 173 -13.11 7.26 8.11
C ARG A 173 -12.59 7.60 9.49
N ARG A 174 -11.83 8.67 9.56
CA ARG A 174 -11.25 9.18 10.81
C ARG A 174 -12.25 10.06 11.54
#